data_7b4b64ecb69da0b93f053d783e780f21
#
_entry.id   7b4b64ecb69da0b93f053d783e780f21
#
_cell.length_a   1.000
_cell.length_b   1.000
_cell.length_c   1.000
_cell.angle_alpha   90.00
_cell.angle_beta   90.00
_cell.angle_gamma   90.00
#
_symmetry.space_group_name_H-M   'P 1'
#
loop_
_entity.id
_entity.type
_entity.pdbx_description
1 polymer ?
#
loop_
_entity_poly.entity_id
_entity_poly.type
_entity_poly.pdbx_seq_one_letter_code
_entity_poly.pdbx_strand_id
1 'polypeptide(L)'
;AVFGKTVKCKSLVNSISKGDLIKNIEIIAIGKKANNFDALKEFNEFQDTKLKRISEQKLLIEKELKNLSKGLKTTANGLSYQILNHGNGKKAAINDYVSVHYVGKLSNGKIFDSSRDRGKPIKFQLGVGNVISGWDEGIQLLHVGDQAKFVIPSWLAYGERGAGGVIPPNANLIFEVELISVDS
;
A
#
# COMPACT_ATOMS: atom_id res chain seq x y z
N ALA A 1 18.59 14.37 3.90
CA ALA A 1 19.15 15.70 4.11
C ALA A 1 20.65 15.58 4.29
N VAL A 2 21.44 16.40 3.62
CA VAL A 2 22.90 16.47 3.79
C VAL A 2 23.16 17.57 4.81
N PHE A 3 23.54 17.19 6.03
CA PHE A 3 23.80 18.14 7.12
C PHE A 3 25.22 18.74 7.08
N GLY A 4 26.05 18.35 6.15
CA GLY A 4 27.40 18.86 6.03
C GLY A 4 28.22 18.15 4.95
N LYS A 5 29.42 18.70 4.69
CA LYS A 5 30.41 18.12 3.77
C LYS A 5 31.70 17.84 4.53
N THR A 6 32.17 16.60 4.48
CA THR A 6 33.45 16.24 5.06
C THR A 6 34.59 16.91 4.28
N VAL A 7 35.38 17.77 4.92
CA VAL A 7 36.47 18.49 4.32
C VAL A 7 37.85 17.84 4.53
N LYS A 8 37.99 17.04 5.63
CA LYS A 8 39.20 16.28 5.95
C LYS A 8 38.82 14.86 6.41
N CYS A 9 39.76 13.93 6.30
CA CYS A 9 39.64 12.55 6.80
C CYS A 9 38.42 11.76 6.26
N LYS A 10 38.07 11.93 4.98
CA LYS A 10 36.95 11.19 4.35
C LYS A 10 37.07 9.67 4.48
N SER A 11 38.30 9.13 4.41
CA SER A 11 38.57 7.70 4.57
C SER A 11 38.14 7.20 5.95
N LEU A 12 38.44 7.96 7.02
CA LEU A 12 38.04 7.62 8.39
C LEU A 12 36.53 7.65 8.55
N VAL A 13 35.86 8.67 8.01
CA VAL A 13 34.36 8.75 8.07
C VAL A 13 33.72 7.58 7.33
N ASN A 14 34.27 7.18 6.19
CA ASN A 14 33.78 6.05 5.41
C ASN A 14 34.06 4.68 6.06
N SER A 15 34.97 4.60 7.04
CA SER A 15 35.25 3.37 7.78
C SER A 15 34.34 3.16 9.00
N ILE A 16 33.56 4.17 9.38
CA ILE A 16 32.61 4.07 10.51
C ILE A 16 31.44 3.14 10.11
N SER A 17 31.21 2.13 10.93
CA SER A 17 30.18 1.12 10.75
C SER A 17 29.10 1.20 11.81
N LYS A 18 27.96 0.57 11.57
CA LYS A 18 26.90 0.46 12.57
C LYS A 18 27.40 -0.36 13.76
N GLY A 19 27.44 0.26 14.93
CA GLY A 19 27.94 -0.35 16.18
C GLY A 19 29.24 0.26 16.69
N ASP A 20 29.92 1.09 15.90
CA ASP A 20 31.09 1.81 16.35
C ASP A 20 30.74 2.82 17.45
N LEU A 21 31.56 2.87 18.49
CA LEU A 21 31.37 3.77 19.63
C LEU A 21 32.03 5.14 19.36
N ILE A 22 31.20 6.17 19.23
CA ILE A 22 31.68 7.57 19.18
C ILE A 22 31.90 8.07 20.61
N LYS A 23 33.15 8.24 21.00
CA LYS A 23 33.52 8.65 22.37
C LYS A 23 33.33 10.15 22.63
N ASN A 24 33.54 10.97 21.61
CA ASN A 24 33.41 12.41 21.70
C ASN A 24 33.13 13.03 20.34
N ILE A 25 32.33 14.09 20.32
CA ILE A 25 32.11 14.95 19.15
C ILE A 25 32.31 16.38 19.63
N GLU A 26 33.25 17.10 19.03
CA GLU A 26 33.44 18.53 19.23
C GLU A 26 32.87 19.30 18.03
N ILE A 27 31.97 20.24 18.30
CA ILE A 27 31.36 21.10 17.28
C ILE A 27 32.00 22.47 17.38
N ILE A 28 32.76 22.87 16.34
CA ILE A 28 33.33 24.19 16.21
C ILE A 28 32.45 25.02 15.30
N ALA A 29 31.74 25.99 15.85
CA ALA A 29 30.90 26.92 15.10
C ALA A 29 31.69 28.14 14.63
N ILE A 30 31.73 28.39 13.32
CA ILE A 30 32.48 29.53 12.74
C ILE A 30 31.49 30.42 11.99
N GLY A 31 31.40 31.70 12.39
CA GLY A 31 30.58 32.73 11.79
C GLY A 31 29.18 32.87 12.39
N LYS A 32 28.54 34.02 12.14
CA LYS A 32 27.25 34.39 12.76
C LYS A 32 26.15 33.36 12.55
N LYS A 33 26.03 32.76 11.38
CA LYS A 33 25.01 31.74 11.07
C LYS A 33 25.22 30.45 11.86
N ALA A 34 26.50 30.01 12.03
CA ALA A 34 26.82 28.80 12.77
C ALA A 34 26.66 29.00 14.30
N ASN A 35 27.01 30.18 14.81
CA ASN A 35 26.84 30.50 16.22
C ASN A 35 25.37 30.62 16.66
N ASN A 36 24.49 30.99 15.72
CA ASN A 36 23.03 31.11 15.95
C ASN A 36 22.28 29.82 15.56
N PHE A 37 22.97 28.77 15.16
CA PHE A 37 22.34 27.49 14.81
C PHE A 37 21.97 26.70 16.04
N ASP A 38 20.69 26.57 16.27
CA ASP A 38 20.10 25.71 17.30
C ASP A 38 19.69 24.36 16.70
N ALA A 39 20.56 23.38 16.87
CA ALA A 39 20.35 22.04 16.32
C ALA A 39 19.08 21.35 16.86
N LEU A 40 18.72 21.61 18.12
CA LEU A 40 17.55 21.01 18.72
C LEU A 40 16.27 21.61 18.14
N LYS A 41 16.25 22.93 17.98
CA LYS A 41 15.13 23.65 17.37
C LYS A 41 14.90 23.17 15.93
N GLU A 42 15.95 23.17 15.11
CA GLU A 42 15.89 22.71 13.70
C GLU A 42 15.44 21.24 13.59
N PHE A 43 15.91 20.38 14.48
CA PHE A 43 15.48 18.98 14.52
C PHE A 43 14.00 18.86 14.88
N ASN A 44 13.52 19.60 15.86
CA ASN A 44 12.12 19.58 16.26
C ASN A 44 11.22 20.12 15.15
N GLU A 45 11.56 21.23 14.53
CA GLU A 45 10.83 21.79 13.38
C GLU A 45 10.79 20.80 12.20
N PHE A 46 11.89 20.09 11.94
CA PHE A 46 11.93 19.02 10.93
C PHE A 46 10.98 17.86 11.28
N GLN A 47 10.98 17.40 12.55
CA GLN A 47 10.09 16.34 13.00
C GLN A 47 8.61 16.75 12.90
N ASP A 48 8.27 17.96 13.35
CA ASP A 48 6.91 18.49 13.27
C ASP A 48 6.42 18.59 11.82
N THR A 49 7.28 19.10 10.94
CA THR A 49 6.99 19.17 9.50
C THR A 49 6.77 17.78 8.89
N LYS A 50 7.58 16.80 9.29
CA LYS A 50 7.44 15.40 8.84
C LYS A 50 6.13 14.79 9.32
N LEU A 51 5.79 14.95 10.59
CA LEU A 51 4.54 14.44 11.16
C LEU A 51 3.32 15.09 10.50
N LYS A 52 3.37 16.39 10.25
CA LYS A 52 2.31 17.11 9.54
C LYS A 52 2.09 16.56 8.14
N ARG A 53 3.16 16.35 7.36
CA ARG A 53 3.06 15.75 6.02
C ARG A 53 2.45 14.35 6.05
N ILE A 54 2.85 13.50 7.02
CA ILE A 54 2.29 12.16 7.18
C ILE A 54 0.79 12.22 7.49
N SER A 55 0.36 13.12 8.38
CA SER A 55 -1.06 13.27 8.74
C SER A 55 -1.90 13.78 7.56
N GLU A 56 -1.39 14.75 6.81
CA GLU A 56 -2.03 15.26 5.59
C GLU A 56 -2.17 14.17 4.53
N GLN A 57 -1.12 13.36 4.32
CA GLN A 57 -1.16 12.25 3.37
C GLN A 57 -2.19 11.18 3.78
N LYS A 58 -2.25 10.82 5.07
CA LYS A 58 -3.27 9.88 5.59
C LYS A 58 -4.67 10.41 5.33
N LEU A 59 -4.93 11.68 5.63
CA LEU A 59 -6.23 12.29 5.39
C LEU A 59 -6.64 12.26 3.91
N LEU A 60 -5.68 12.48 2.99
CA LEU A 60 -5.94 12.39 1.55
C LEU A 60 -6.33 10.98 1.12
N ILE A 61 -5.60 9.95 1.62
CA ILE A 61 -5.88 8.54 1.34
C ILE A 61 -7.27 8.14 1.86
N GLU A 62 -7.64 8.59 3.07
CA GLU A 62 -8.96 8.33 3.64
C GLU A 62 -10.09 8.98 2.85
N LYS A 63 -9.90 10.23 2.42
CA LYS A 63 -10.86 10.94 1.55
C LYS A 63 -11.02 10.24 0.21
N GLU A 64 -9.92 9.81 -0.39
CA GLU A 64 -9.92 9.03 -1.63
C GLU A 64 -10.72 7.74 -1.46
N LEU A 65 -10.41 6.95 -0.43
CA LEU A 65 -11.11 5.70 -0.12
C LEU A 65 -12.62 5.95 0.05
N LYS A 66 -13.01 6.95 0.82
CA LYS A 66 -14.41 7.33 1.02
C LYS A 66 -15.12 7.68 -0.29
N ASN A 67 -14.44 8.39 -1.19
CA ASN A 67 -15.00 8.72 -2.50
C ASN A 67 -15.16 7.48 -3.38
N LEU A 68 -14.16 6.61 -3.43
CA LEU A 68 -14.18 5.37 -4.21
C LEU A 68 -15.25 4.39 -3.71
N SER A 69 -15.52 4.38 -2.41
CA SER A 69 -16.48 3.48 -1.74
C SER A 69 -17.92 4.03 -1.71
N LYS A 70 -18.15 5.22 -2.24
CA LYS A 70 -19.47 5.84 -2.20
C LYS A 70 -20.53 4.98 -2.88
N GLY A 71 -21.59 4.63 -2.14
CA GLY A 71 -22.69 3.79 -2.63
C GLY A 71 -22.39 2.29 -2.66
N LEU A 72 -21.20 1.85 -2.22
CA LEU A 72 -20.84 0.45 -2.10
C LEU A 72 -21.19 -0.10 -0.71
N LYS A 73 -21.40 -1.42 -0.59
CA LYS A 73 -21.43 -2.12 0.69
C LYS A 73 -20.02 -2.23 1.24
N THR A 74 -19.85 -2.09 2.55
CA THR A 74 -18.54 -2.20 3.19
C THR A 74 -18.57 -3.27 4.27
N THR A 75 -17.57 -4.12 4.29
CA THR A 75 -17.37 -5.16 5.32
C THR A 75 -16.75 -4.58 6.58
N ALA A 76 -16.74 -5.37 7.67
CA ALA A 76 -16.16 -4.96 8.95
C ALA A 76 -14.66 -4.63 8.85
N ASN A 77 -13.91 -5.26 7.92
CA ASN A 77 -12.48 -5.02 7.71
C ASN A 77 -12.18 -3.84 6.78
N GLY A 78 -13.23 -3.25 6.16
CA GLY A 78 -13.11 -2.06 5.31
C GLY A 78 -13.06 -2.34 3.81
N LEU A 79 -13.20 -3.59 3.36
CA LEU A 79 -13.42 -3.89 1.95
C LEU A 79 -14.76 -3.31 1.50
N SER A 80 -14.77 -2.49 0.45
CA SER A 80 -16.00 -2.02 -0.16
C SER A 80 -16.28 -2.76 -1.47
N TYR A 81 -17.53 -3.18 -1.68
CA TYR A 81 -17.88 -4.00 -2.82
C TYR A 81 -19.28 -3.73 -3.36
N GLN A 82 -19.46 -4.09 -4.62
CA GLN A 82 -20.75 -4.11 -5.30
C GLN A 82 -20.78 -5.29 -6.27
N ILE A 83 -21.81 -6.11 -6.19
CA ILE A 83 -22.08 -7.13 -7.23
C ILE A 83 -22.75 -6.41 -8.40
N LEU A 84 -22.12 -6.48 -9.55
CA LEU A 84 -22.56 -5.82 -10.79
C LEU A 84 -23.55 -6.71 -11.56
N ASN A 85 -23.20 -8.01 -11.63
CA ASN A 85 -24.02 -9.04 -12.24
C ASN A 85 -24.05 -10.25 -11.31
N HIS A 86 -25.24 -10.84 -11.14
CA HIS A 86 -25.40 -12.03 -10.31
C HIS A 86 -25.26 -13.31 -11.14
N GLY A 87 -24.38 -14.20 -10.70
CA GLY A 87 -24.36 -15.59 -11.11
C GLY A 87 -25.29 -16.45 -10.27
N ASN A 88 -25.46 -17.68 -10.68
CA ASN A 88 -26.32 -18.67 -9.99
C ASN A 88 -25.58 -19.97 -9.64
N GLY A 89 -24.25 -19.97 -9.78
CA GLY A 89 -23.42 -21.12 -9.48
C GLY A 89 -23.10 -21.29 -8.00
N LYS A 90 -22.15 -22.19 -7.69
CA LYS A 90 -21.68 -22.49 -6.32
C LYS A 90 -21.08 -21.24 -5.68
N LYS A 91 -21.41 -21.00 -4.41
CA LYS A 91 -20.75 -19.96 -3.61
C LYS A 91 -19.33 -20.38 -3.27
N ALA A 92 -18.39 -19.45 -3.37
CA ALA A 92 -17.01 -19.67 -2.96
C ALA A 92 -16.88 -19.78 -1.43
N ALA A 93 -16.08 -20.74 -0.96
CA ALA A 93 -15.80 -20.95 0.45
C ALA A 93 -14.30 -21.04 0.71
N ILE A 94 -13.90 -20.87 1.97
CA ILE A 94 -12.51 -21.05 2.40
C ILE A 94 -12.03 -22.45 2.03
N ASN A 95 -10.79 -22.54 1.56
CA ASN A 95 -10.10 -23.73 1.05
C ASN A 95 -10.56 -24.22 -0.33
N ASP A 96 -11.60 -23.68 -0.93
CA ASP A 96 -11.93 -23.98 -2.33
C ASP A 96 -10.82 -23.45 -3.26
N TYR A 97 -10.59 -24.16 -4.37
CA TYR A 97 -9.81 -23.63 -5.49
C TYR A 97 -10.74 -22.82 -6.39
N VAL A 98 -10.38 -21.57 -6.64
CA VAL A 98 -11.19 -20.66 -7.45
C VAL A 98 -10.45 -20.20 -8.70
N SER A 99 -11.20 -19.99 -9.78
CA SER A 99 -10.70 -19.34 -11.00
C SER A 99 -11.37 -18.00 -11.15
N VAL A 100 -10.57 -16.93 -11.30
CA VAL A 100 -11.06 -15.55 -11.31
C VAL A 100 -10.46 -14.79 -12.48
N HIS A 101 -11.33 -14.16 -13.27
CA HIS A 101 -10.92 -13.06 -14.15
C HIS A 101 -10.95 -11.74 -13.40
N TYR A 102 -10.02 -10.85 -13.71
CA TYR A 102 -9.96 -9.53 -13.09
C TYR A 102 -9.28 -8.47 -13.95
N VAL A 103 -9.58 -7.23 -13.60
CA VAL A 103 -8.84 -6.04 -14.00
C VAL A 103 -8.55 -5.23 -12.74
N GLY A 104 -7.27 -5.02 -12.43
CA GLY A 104 -6.80 -4.23 -11.28
C GLY A 104 -6.40 -2.82 -11.71
N LYS A 105 -6.95 -1.82 -11.01
CA LYS A 105 -6.75 -0.39 -11.29
C LYS A 105 -6.31 0.36 -10.04
N LEU A 106 -5.46 1.35 -10.21
CA LEU A 106 -5.21 2.38 -9.19
C LEU A 106 -6.40 3.34 -9.13
N SER A 107 -6.47 4.15 -8.08
CA SER A 107 -7.52 5.16 -7.88
C SER A 107 -7.63 6.19 -9.02
N ASN A 108 -6.54 6.45 -9.72
CA ASN A 108 -6.51 7.32 -10.90
C ASN A 108 -6.98 6.62 -12.22
N GLY A 109 -7.44 5.37 -12.13
CA GLY A 109 -7.90 4.57 -13.26
C GLY A 109 -6.81 3.83 -14.04
N LYS A 110 -5.54 4.02 -13.72
CA LYS A 110 -4.44 3.30 -14.38
C LYS A 110 -4.53 1.82 -14.07
N ILE A 111 -4.64 0.98 -15.12
CA ILE A 111 -4.58 -0.47 -14.99
C ILE A 111 -3.14 -0.86 -14.67
N PHE A 112 -2.98 -1.68 -13.62
CA PHE A 112 -1.67 -2.22 -13.23
C PHE A 112 -1.55 -3.71 -13.50
N ASP A 113 -2.67 -4.43 -13.55
CA ASP A 113 -2.68 -5.86 -13.89
C ASP A 113 -4.06 -6.28 -14.41
N SER A 114 -4.09 -7.25 -15.34
CA SER A 114 -5.30 -7.77 -15.96
C SER A 114 -5.11 -9.23 -16.37
N SER A 115 -5.96 -10.11 -15.89
CA SER A 115 -6.02 -11.51 -16.36
C SER A 115 -6.64 -11.62 -17.75
N ARG A 116 -7.47 -10.64 -18.13
CA ARG A 116 -8.12 -10.61 -19.44
C ARG A 116 -7.11 -10.36 -20.55
N ASP A 117 -6.12 -9.49 -20.31
CA ASP A 117 -5.03 -9.21 -21.26
C ASP A 117 -4.13 -10.45 -21.45
N ARG A 118 -4.05 -11.32 -20.44
CA ARG A 118 -3.34 -12.60 -20.53
C ARG A 118 -4.17 -13.74 -21.14
N GLY A 119 -5.45 -13.49 -21.39
CA GLY A 119 -6.37 -14.46 -22.01
C GLY A 119 -6.74 -15.66 -21.14
N LYS A 120 -6.38 -15.66 -19.82
CA LYS A 120 -6.70 -16.74 -18.90
C LYS A 120 -6.94 -16.26 -17.49
N PRO A 121 -7.92 -16.85 -16.74
CA PRO A 121 -8.13 -16.55 -15.35
C PRO A 121 -6.95 -16.99 -14.50
N ILE A 122 -6.80 -16.40 -13.32
CA ILE A 122 -5.91 -16.93 -12.30
C ILE A 122 -6.61 -17.98 -11.45
N LYS A 123 -5.86 -19.01 -11.03
CA LYS A 123 -6.32 -20.05 -10.09
C LYS A 123 -5.56 -19.92 -8.79
N PHE A 124 -6.26 -20.01 -7.67
CA PHE A 124 -5.66 -20.02 -6.34
C PHE A 124 -6.60 -20.66 -5.33
N GLN A 125 -6.05 -21.11 -4.19
CA GLN A 125 -6.83 -21.57 -3.06
C GLN A 125 -7.26 -20.38 -2.22
N LEU A 126 -8.55 -20.29 -1.93
CA LEU A 126 -9.20 -19.16 -1.28
C LEU A 126 -9.01 -19.20 0.24
N GLY A 127 -8.74 -18.05 0.86
CA GLY A 127 -8.71 -17.88 2.31
C GLY A 127 -7.43 -18.34 3.00
N VAL A 128 -6.38 -18.67 2.25
CA VAL A 128 -5.10 -19.19 2.81
C VAL A 128 -3.93 -18.23 2.61
N GLY A 129 -4.19 -17.00 2.20
CA GLY A 129 -3.17 -15.96 2.02
C GLY A 129 -2.37 -16.08 0.72
N ASN A 130 -2.87 -16.81 -0.28
CA ASN A 130 -2.25 -16.88 -1.61
C ASN A 130 -2.41 -15.58 -2.41
N VAL A 131 -3.36 -14.74 -2.01
CA VAL A 131 -3.67 -13.44 -2.61
C VAL A 131 -3.77 -12.38 -1.51
N ILE A 132 -3.95 -11.11 -1.87
CA ILE A 132 -4.17 -10.04 -0.90
C ILE A 132 -5.44 -10.28 -0.08
N SER A 133 -5.42 -9.86 1.20
CA SER A 133 -6.52 -10.12 2.15
C SER A 133 -7.89 -9.63 1.65
N GLY A 134 -7.91 -8.52 0.92
CA GLY A 134 -9.14 -8.01 0.30
C GLY A 134 -9.74 -8.96 -0.74
N TRP A 135 -8.92 -9.76 -1.41
CA TRP A 135 -9.39 -10.80 -2.33
C TRP A 135 -9.87 -12.04 -1.58
N ASP A 136 -9.10 -12.50 -0.59
CA ASP A 136 -9.53 -13.63 0.25
C ASP A 136 -10.88 -13.36 0.90
N GLU A 137 -11.15 -12.11 1.32
CA GLU A 137 -12.45 -11.70 1.87
C GLU A 137 -13.51 -11.53 0.78
N GLY A 138 -13.18 -10.80 -0.29
CA GLY A 138 -14.16 -10.40 -1.30
C GLY A 138 -14.70 -11.55 -2.14
N ILE A 139 -13.85 -12.49 -2.53
CA ILE A 139 -14.26 -13.64 -3.37
C ILE A 139 -15.21 -14.59 -2.60
N GLN A 140 -15.08 -14.72 -1.28
CA GLN A 140 -16.01 -15.49 -0.45
C GLN A 140 -17.46 -14.94 -0.46
N LEU A 141 -17.65 -13.70 -0.88
CA LEU A 141 -18.97 -13.10 -1.01
C LEU A 141 -19.69 -13.49 -2.32
N LEU A 142 -18.94 -14.09 -3.27
CA LEU A 142 -19.40 -14.32 -4.64
C LEU A 142 -19.86 -15.76 -4.89
N HIS A 143 -20.73 -15.88 -5.88
CA HIS A 143 -21.14 -17.13 -6.52
C HIS A 143 -20.48 -17.22 -7.92
N VAL A 144 -20.30 -18.42 -8.41
CA VAL A 144 -19.81 -18.63 -9.79
C VAL A 144 -20.75 -17.93 -10.77
N GLY A 145 -20.16 -17.12 -11.64
CA GLY A 145 -20.85 -16.24 -12.57
C GLY A 145 -21.06 -14.82 -12.06
N ASP A 146 -20.81 -14.53 -10.77
CA ASP A 146 -20.87 -13.16 -10.26
C ASP A 146 -19.75 -12.31 -10.89
N GLN A 147 -20.13 -11.08 -11.28
CA GLN A 147 -19.20 -10.01 -11.57
C GLN A 147 -19.32 -8.95 -10.47
N ALA A 148 -18.20 -8.52 -9.92
CA ALA A 148 -18.20 -7.58 -8.81
C ALA A 148 -17.11 -6.52 -8.98
N LYS A 149 -17.36 -5.36 -8.38
CA LYS A 149 -16.37 -4.32 -8.15
C LYS A 149 -15.95 -4.36 -6.68
N PHE A 150 -14.64 -4.39 -6.45
CA PHE A 150 -14.03 -4.24 -5.13
C PHE A 150 -13.25 -2.93 -5.06
N VAL A 151 -13.38 -2.23 -3.94
CA VAL A 151 -12.47 -1.15 -3.54
C VAL A 151 -11.76 -1.62 -2.29
N ILE A 152 -10.48 -1.90 -2.45
CA ILE A 152 -9.64 -2.54 -1.44
C ILE A 152 -8.72 -1.48 -0.85
N PRO A 153 -8.87 -1.14 0.44
CA PRO A 153 -7.97 -0.23 1.10
C PRO A 153 -6.55 -0.84 1.20
N SER A 154 -5.56 0.02 1.28
CA SER A 154 -4.16 -0.40 1.24
C SER A 154 -3.78 -1.45 2.28
N TRP A 155 -4.39 -1.42 3.48
CA TRP A 155 -4.11 -2.40 4.54
C TRP A 155 -4.66 -3.81 4.27
N LEU A 156 -5.61 -3.96 3.33
CA LEU A 156 -6.08 -5.24 2.81
C LEU A 156 -5.40 -5.62 1.49
N ALA A 157 -4.41 -4.83 1.05
CA ALA A 157 -3.66 -4.99 -0.19
C ALA A 157 -2.14 -5.03 0.08
N TYR A 158 -1.39 -4.05 -0.41
CA TYR A 158 0.09 -4.05 -0.35
C TYR A 158 0.67 -3.08 0.68
N GLY A 159 -0.17 -2.37 1.45
CA GLY A 159 0.22 -1.53 2.59
C GLY A 159 1.23 -0.44 2.25
N GLU A 160 2.09 -0.15 3.21
CA GLU A 160 3.11 0.90 3.12
C GLU A 160 4.25 0.59 2.13
N ARG A 161 4.39 -0.67 1.72
CA ARG A 161 5.46 -1.08 0.79
C ARG A 161 5.08 -0.89 -0.68
N GLY A 162 3.77 -0.95 -1.00
CA GLY A 162 3.34 -1.05 -2.38
C GLY A 162 3.83 -2.35 -3.05
N ALA A 163 3.82 -2.42 -4.37
CA ALA A 163 4.29 -3.61 -5.10
C ALA A 163 4.92 -3.28 -6.46
N GLY A 164 6.06 -3.92 -6.74
CA GLY A 164 6.67 -4.00 -8.07
C GLY A 164 6.98 -2.67 -8.76
N GLY A 165 7.08 -1.56 -8.02
CA GLY A 165 7.23 -0.23 -8.61
C GLY A 165 6.01 0.28 -9.39
N VAL A 166 4.94 -0.52 -9.48
CA VAL A 166 3.71 -0.20 -10.20
C VAL A 166 2.60 0.24 -9.25
N ILE A 167 2.53 -0.37 -8.06
CA ILE A 167 1.58 -0.02 -7.01
C ILE A 167 2.30 0.82 -5.96
N PRO A 168 1.92 2.11 -5.81
CA PRO A 168 2.53 3.00 -4.82
C PRO A 168 2.30 2.55 -3.38
N PRO A 169 3.12 3.01 -2.42
CA PRO A 169 2.84 2.90 -1.00
C PRO A 169 1.46 3.45 -0.63
N ASN A 170 0.74 2.71 0.22
CA ASN A 170 -0.59 3.07 0.73
C ASN A 170 -1.67 3.26 -0.34
N ALA A 171 -1.52 2.69 -1.53
CA ALA A 171 -2.50 2.80 -2.60
C ALA A 171 -3.76 2.00 -2.29
N ASN A 172 -4.92 2.65 -2.43
CA ASN A 172 -6.21 1.98 -2.52
C ASN A 172 -6.37 1.40 -3.92
N LEU A 173 -6.88 0.18 -4.01
CA LEU A 173 -7.00 -0.55 -5.27
C LEU A 173 -8.45 -0.76 -5.65
N ILE A 174 -8.71 -0.73 -6.95
CA ILE A 174 -10.00 -1.05 -7.53
C ILE A 174 -9.83 -2.31 -8.36
N PHE A 175 -10.67 -3.31 -8.12
CA PHE A 175 -10.73 -4.51 -8.94
C PHE A 175 -12.13 -4.71 -9.50
N GLU A 176 -12.20 -5.03 -10.76
CA GLU A 176 -13.36 -5.63 -11.40
C GLU A 176 -13.05 -7.11 -11.51
N VAL A 177 -13.86 -7.95 -10.90
CA VAL A 177 -13.63 -9.40 -10.79
C VAL A 177 -14.81 -10.19 -11.33
N GLU A 178 -14.54 -11.37 -11.87
CA GLU A 178 -15.54 -12.33 -12.30
C GLU A 178 -15.13 -13.73 -11.79
N LEU A 179 -15.99 -14.35 -11.00
CA LEU A 179 -15.75 -15.70 -10.49
C LEU A 179 -16.19 -16.74 -11.51
N ILE A 180 -15.22 -17.44 -12.09
CA ILE A 180 -15.44 -18.37 -13.21
C ILE A 180 -15.76 -19.77 -12.74
N SER A 181 -15.00 -20.30 -11.75
CA SER A 181 -15.24 -21.62 -11.19
C SER A 181 -14.85 -21.72 -9.73
N VAL A 182 -15.45 -22.70 -9.06
CA VAL A 182 -15.15 -23.10 -7.68
C VAL A 182 -15.01 -24.62 -7.67
N ASP A 183 -13.80 -25.10 -7.42
CA ASP A 183 -13.43 -26.50 -7.31
C ASP A 183 -13.13 -26.80 -5.82
N SER A 184 -13.69 -27.88 -5.28
CA SER A 184 -13.55 -28.29 -3.86
C SER A 184 -12.51 -29.38 -3.72
#